data_d443b270fa6c145ecb2ee884afd743f7
#
_entry.id   d443b270fa6c145ecb2ee884afd743f7
#
_cell.length_a   1.000
_cell.length_b   1.000
_cell.length_c   1.000
_cell.angle_alpha   90.00
_cell.angle_beta   90.00
_cell.angle_gamma   90.00
#
_symmetry.space_group_name_H-M   'P 1'
#
loop_
_entity.id
_entity.type
_entity.pdbx_description
1 polymer ?
#
loop_
_entity_poly.entity_id
_entity_poly.type
_entity_poly.pdbx_seq_one_letter_code
_entity_poly.pdbx_strand_id
1 'polypeptide(L)'
;MPVKNWMTTDVVSVGPDTSLLKVGKLMKDHHIRRIPVVDEQGQVIGIISDRDVRDASPSKATTLDMYEMHYLLAELKAKNIMTAKPITVKPTDTVEQAALIMLDNKVGGLPVVDEAGKLVGIISDHDVFKAMVDITGARLGGLQFAVELPDQPGTARPLFDLLRTHNARILSVLTVTNADGNRHMFVRVRDLENAQSEQELIAGVNKLGKVLYCQH
;
A
#
# COMPACT_ATOMS: atom_id res chain seq x y z
N MET A 1 -0.71 -11.21 4.25
CA MET A 1 -0.46 -11.36 2.80
C MET A 1 1.02 -11.19 2.53
N PRO A 2 1.74 -12.15 1.90
CA PRO A 2 3.17 -12.00 1.69
C PRO A 2 3.50 -10.89 0.68
N VAL A 3 4.52 -10.10 1.00
CA VAL A 3 5.02 -8.97 0.18
C VAL A 3 5.33 -9.40 -1.26
N LYS A 4 5.90 -10.59 -1.45
CA LYS A 4 6.25 -11.12 -2.79
C LYS A 4 5.11 -11.15 -3.80
N ASN A 5 3.86 -11.19 -3.33
CA ASN A 5 2.68 -11.24 -4.22
C ASN A 5 2.22 -9.84 -4.68
N TRP A 6 2.78 -8.78 -4.08
CA TRP A 6 2.34 -7.40 -4.28
C TRP A 6 3.46 -6.47 -4.69
N MET A 7 4.72 -6.84 -4.42
CA MET A 7 5.89 -6.07 -4.79
C MET A 7 6.10 -6.02 -6.31
N THR A 8 6.74 -4.97 -6.78
CA THR A 8 7.32 -4.92 -8.12
C THR A 8 8.65 -5.65 -8.11
N THR A 9 8.84 -6.61 -9.02
CA THR A 9 10.06 -7.43 -9.14
C THR A 9 11.04 -6.91 -10.18
N ASP A 10 10.56 -6.26 -11.24
CA ASP A 10 11.41 -5.59 -12.24
C ASP A 10 11.75 -4.18 -11.74
N VAL A 11 12.73 -4.13 -10.82
CA VAL A 11 13.09 -2.90 -10.13
C VAL A 11 14.16 -2.12 -10.87
N VAL A 12 13.82 -0.90 -11.27
CA VAL A 12 14.81 0.06 -11.74
C VAL A 12 15.67 0.48 -10.54
N SER A 13 16.96 0.14 -10.57
CA SER A 13 17.95 0.52 -9.55
C SER A 13 19.14 1.24 -10.17
N VAL A 14 19.95 1.90 -9.36
CA VAL A 14 21.14 2.63 -9.79
C VAL A 14 22.32 2.33 -8.87
N GLY A 15 23.53 2.52 -9.37
CA GLY A 15 24.75 2.50 -8.55
C GLY A 15 25.01 3.84 -7.84
N PRO A 16 25.90 3.86 -6.82
CA PRO A 16 26.17 5.04 -6.00
C PRO A 16 26.74 6.23 -6.80
N ASP A 17 27.44 5.97 -7.89
CA ASP A 17 28.07 7.00 -8.74
C ASP A 17 27.19 7.46 -9.92
N THR A 18 25.93 6.99 -9.99
CA THR A 18 24.96 7.46 -10.99
C THR A 18 24.65 8.93 -10.76
N SER A 19 24.69 9.76 -11.83
CA SER A 19 24.37 11.20 -11.71
C SER A 19 22.90 11.45 -11.37
N LEU A 20 22.65 12.54 -10.66
CA LEU A 20 21.29 12.97 -10.31
C LEU A 20 20.43 13.20 -11.55
N LEU A 21 21.02 13.75 -12.61
CA LEU A 21 20.35 13.92 -13.90
C LEU A 21 19.80 12.59 -14.44
N LYS A 22 20.62 11.52 -14.39
CA LYS A 22 20.21 10.18 -14.84
C LYS A 22 19.13 9.59 -13.92
N VAL A 23 19.26 9.77 -12.59
CA VAL A 23 18.24 9.33 -11.62
C VAL A 23 16.90 9.99 -11.92
N GLY A 24 16.87 11.30 -12.08
CA GLY A 24 15.66 12.06 -12.41
C GLY A 24 15.02 11.63 -13.74
N LYS A 25 15.87 11.36 -14.76
CA LYS A 25 15.42 10.84 -16.06
C LYS A 25 14.77 9.46 -15.91
N LEU A 26 15.41 8.52 -15.19
CA LEU A 26 14.86 7.18 -14.95
C LEU A 26 13.52 7.24 -14.22
N MET A 27 13.38 8.09 -13.20
CA MET A 27 12.11 8.28 -12.49
C MET A 27 10.99 8.73 -13.44
N LYS A 28 11.30 9.66 -14.35
CA LYS A 28 10.34 10.18 -15.33
C LYS A 28 9.98 9.14 -16.39
N ASP A 29 10.97 8.48 -16.98
CA ASP A 29 10.79 7.53 -18.08
C ASP A 29 10.00 6.28 -17.63
N HIS A 30 10.21 5.83 -16.39
CA HIS A 30 9.53 4.67 -15.80
C HIS A 30 8.32 5.04 -14.93
N HIS A 31 7.96 6.32 -14.82
CA HIS A 31 6.85 6.80 -13.96
C HIS A 31 6.94 6.32 -12.51
N ILE A 32 8.16 6.27 -11.96
CA ILE A 32 8.45 5.83 -10.59
C ILE A 32 8.91 6.99 -9.72
N ARG A 33 8.62 6.90 -8.42
CA ARG A 33 8.94 7.94 -7.43
C ARG A 33 10.07 7.56 -6.48
N ARG A 34 10.62 6.35 -6.62
CA ARG A 34 11.71 5.83 -5.78
C ARG A 34 12.61 4.93 -6.58
N ILE A 35 13.91 5.04 -6.34
CA ILE A 35 14.92 4.20 -6.97
C ILE A 35 15.86 3.70 -5.87
N PRO A 36 15.97 2.38 -5.67
CA PRO A 36 17.00 1.80 -4.81
C PRO A 36 18.39 2.05 -5.38
N VAL A 37 19.34 2.31 -4.50
CA VAL A 37 20.78 2.37 -4.82
C VAL A 37 21.42 1.07 -4.37
N VAL A 38 22.09 0.40 -5.29
CA VAL A 38 22.72 -0.89 -5.04
C VAL A 38 24.24 -0.81 -5.31
N ASP A 39 25.00 -1.62 -4.60
CA ASP A 39 26.42 -1.80 -4.85
C ASP A 39 26.68 -2.78 -6.00
N GLU A 40 27.96 -3.06 -6.29
CA GLU A 40 28.39 -3.99 -7.35
C GLU A 40 27.93 -5.44 -7.09
N GLN A 41 27.64 -5.79 -5.85
CA GLN A 41 27.13 -7.10 -5.44
C GLN A 41 25.60 -7.19 -5.50
N GLY A 42 24.92 -6.06 -5.80
CA GLY A 42 23.47 -5.95 -5.86
C GLY A 42 22.82 -5.77 -4.49
N GLN A 43 23.59 -5.48 -3.45
CA GLN A 43 23.06 -5.20 -2.12
C GLN A 43 22.50 -3.78 -2.03
N VAL A 44 21.40 -3.61 -1.31
CA VAL A 44 20.78 -2.30 -1.14
C VAL A 44 21.60 -1.46 -0.15
N ILE A 45 22.20 -0.37 -0.65
CA ILE A 45 23.00 0.57 0.15
C ILE A 45 22.28 1.91 0.39
N GLY A 46 21.25 2.21 -0.42
CA GLY A 46 20.50 3.46 -0.32
C GLY A 46 19.15 3.40 -1.04
N ILE A 47 18.37 4.45 -0.86
CA ILE A 47 17.14 4.73 -1.63
C ILE A 47 17.06 6.22 -1.93
N ILE A 48 16.60 6.57 -3.11
CA ILE A 48 16.35 7.96 -3.53
C ILE A 48 14.86 8.10 -3.87
N SER A 49 14.23 9.13 -3.32
CA SER A 49 12.84 9.50 -3.67
C SER A 49 12.80 10.68 -4.66
N ASP A 50 11.65 10.91 -5.27
CA ASP A 50 11.40 12.07 -6.11
C ASP A 50 11.51 13.40 -5.33
N ARG A 51 11.31 13.36 -4.01
CA ARG A 51 11.54 14.49 -3.12
C ARG A 51 13.03 14.81 -3.00
N ASP A 52 13.87 13.79 -2.77
CA ASP A 52 15.32 13.98 -2.67
C ASP A 52 15.90 14.59 -3.95
N VAL A 53 15.40 14.13 -5.12
CA VAL A 53 15.77 14.69 -6.42
C VAL A 53 15.37 16.16 -6.53
N ARG A 54 14.15 16.52 -6.10
CA ARG A 54 13.67 17.91 -6.14
C ARG A 54 14.44 18.80 -5.19
N ASP A 55 14.68 18.34 -3.98
CA ASP A 55 15.36 19.11 -2.93
C ASP A 55 16.84 19.37 -3.29
N ALA A 56 17.47 18.40 -3.98
CA ALA A 56 18.83 18.54 -4.49
C ALA A 56 18.92 19.33 -5.81
N SER A 57 17.80 19.62 -6.45
CA SER A 57 17.78 20.39 -7.72
C SER A 57 17.68 21.89 -7.43
N PRO A 58 18.38 22.75 -8.21
CA PRO A 58 18.25 24.19 -8.09
C PRO A 58 16.79 24.64 -8.23
N SER A 59 16.38 25.61 -7.42
CA SER A 59 15.03 26.14 -7.47
C SER A 59 14.78 26.87 -8.80
N LYS A 60 13.51 27.00 -9.22
CA LYS A 60 13.12 27.81 -10.41
C LYS A 60 13.48 29.29 -10.28
N ALA A 61 13.79 29.76 -9.08
CA ALA A 61 14.20 31.13 -8.79
C ALA A 61 15.74 31.34 -8.85
N THR A 62 16.49 30.32 -9.27
CA THR A 62 17.96 30.44 -9.41
C THR A 62 18.33 31.37 -10.55
N THR A 63 19.46 32.06 -10.40
CA THR A 63 20.09 32.87 -11.46
C THR A 63 20.98 32.05 -12.37
N LEU A 64 21.14 30.74 -12.10
CA LEU A 64 21.93 29.83 -12.92
C LEU A 64 21.31 29.67 -14.30
N ASP A 65 22.16 29.65 -15.32
CA ASP A 65 21.71 29.30 -16.67
C ASP A 65 21.43 27.79 -16.81
N MET A 66 20.86 27.41 -17.95
CA MET A 66 20.48 26.00 -18.20
C MET A 66 21.71 25.09 -18.27
N TYR A 67 22.85 25.57 -18.75
CA TYR A 67 24.08 24.76 -18.87
C TYR A 67 24.71 24.55 -17.51
N GLU A 68 24.78 25.58 -16.67
CA GLU A 68 25.26 25.50 -15.30
C GLU A 68 24.41 24.54 -14.47
N MET A 69 23.08 24.59 -14.62
CA MET A 69 22.16 23.67 -13.97
C MET A 69 22.40 22.22 -14.39
N HIS A 70 22.53 21.97 -15.70
CA HIS A 70 22.83 20.64 -16.22
C HIS A 70 24.19 20.11 -15.72
N TYR A 71 25.19 20.96 -15.67
CA TYR A 71 26.52 20.61 -15.15
C TYR A 71 26.44 20.17 -13.68
N LEU A 72 25.82 20.97 -12.82
CA LEU A 72 25.67 20.67 -11.40
C LEU A 72 24.91 19.35 -11.15
N LEU A 73 23.81 19.12 -11.88
CA LEU A 73 23.01 17.88 -11.77
C LEU A 73 23.78 16.65 -12.32
N ALA A 74 24.72 16.83 -13.24
CA ALA A 74 25.56 15.76 -13.75
C ALA A 74 26.68 15.38 -12.76
N GLU A 75 27.24 16.37 -12.07
CA GLU A 75 28.28 16.16 -11.05
C GLU A 75 27.73 15.54 -9.76
N LEU A 76 26.50 15.88 -9.36
CA LEU A 76 25.90 15.35 -8.16
C LEU A 76 25.54 13.86 -8.34
N LYS A 77 26.04 13.00 -7.45
CA LYS A 77 25.91 11.55 -7.53
C LYS A 77 24.82 11.02 -6.60
N ALA A 78 24.26 9.85 -6.91
CA ALA A 78 23.24 9.15 -6.12
C ALA A 78 23.64 9.03 -4.64
N LYS A 79 24.90 8.67 -4.36
CA LYS A 79 25.44 8.56 -2.99
C LYS A 79 25.40 9.85 -2.18
N ASN A 80 25.34 11.03 -2.83
CA ASN A 80 25.32 12.32 -2.15
C ASN A 80 23.92 12.70 -1.64
N ILE A 81 22.86 12.12 -2.24
CA ILE A 81 21.47 12.49 -1.96
C ILE A 81 20.63 11.33 -1.42
N MET A 82 21.11 10.09 -1.53
CA MET A 82 20.36 8.93 -1.07
C MET A 82 20.18 8.92 0.44
N THR A 83 19.06 8.41 0.91
CA THR A 83 18.95 7.91 2.28
C THR A 83 19.75 6.62 2.37
N ALA A 84 20.87 6.66 3.08
CA ALA A 84 21.74 5.50 3.27
C ALA A 84 21.13 4.49 4.24
N LYS A 85 21.43 3.18 4.04
CA LYS A 85 20.93 2.07 4.88
C LYS A 85 19.41 2.16 5.07
N PRO A 86 18.62 2.13 3.99
CA PRO A 86 17.18 2.24 4.09
C PRO A 86 16.59 1.05 4.84
N ILE A 87 15.42 1.26 5.43
CA ILE A 87 14.65 0.14 5.99
C ILE A 87 14.23 -0.76 4.84
N THR A 88 14.43 -2.05 5.00
CA THR A 88 14.08 -3.07 4.00
C THR A 88 13.11 -4.09 4.60
N VAL A 89 12.44 -4.84 3.74
CA VAL A 89 11.58 -5.97 4.12
C VAL A 89 11.96 -7.20 3.30
N LYS A 90 11.51 -8.37 3.74
CA LYS A 90 11.72 -9.64 3.03
C LYS A 90 10.50 -10.00 2.18
N PRO A 91 10.67 -10.81 1.12
CA PRO A 91 9.54 -11.32 0.32
C PRO A 91 8.48 -12.07 1.13
N THR A 92 8.90 -12.67 2.25
CA THR A 92 8.06 -13.45 3.18
C THR A 92 7.32 -12.60 4.20
N ASP A 93 7.74 -11.36 4.43
CA ASP A 93 7.04 -10.42 5.31
C ASP A 93 5.64 -10.14 4.78
N THR A 94 4.76 -9.65 5.62
CA THR A 94 3.39 -9.34 5.20
C THR A 94 3.26 -7.90 4.74
N VAL A 95 2.28 -7.65 3.85
CA VAL A 95 1.94 -6.28 3.39
C VAL A 95 1.53 -5.41 4.57
N GLU A 96 0.88 -5.99 5.56
CA GLU A 96 0.48 -5.30 6.80
C GLU A 96 1.69 -4.84 7.60
N GLN A 97 2.73 -5.70 7.72
CA GLN A 97 4.00 -5.30 8.36
C GLN A 97 4.71 -4.21 7.56
N ALA A 98 4.76 -4.33 6.24
CA ALA A 98 5.32 -3.28 5.38
C ALA A 98 4.57 -1.95 5.56
N ALA A 99 3.23 -1.98 5.63
CA ALA A 99 2.40 -0.81 5.86
C ALA A 99 2.69 -0.14 7.22
N LEU A 100 2.80 -0.94 8.29
CA LEU A 100 3.17 -0.43 9.62
C LEU A 100 4.54 0.26 9.60
N ILE A 101 5.55 -0.39 8.99
CA ILE A 101 6.89 0.20 8.84
C ILE A 101 6.82 1.52 8.08
N MET A 102 6.04 1.60 6.99
CA MET A 102 5.88 2.83 6.22
C MET A 102 5.24 3.95 7.05
N LEU A 103 4.21 3.64 7.84
CA LEU A 103 3.51 4.61 8.69
C LEU A 103 4.41 5.12 9.81
N ASP A 104 5.04 4.22 10.56
CA ASP A 104 5.85 4.54 11.73
C ASP A 104 7.09 5.36 11.35
N ASN A 105 7.70 5.06 10.20
CA ASN A 105 8.91 5.74 9.72
C ASN A 105 8.63 6.86 8.71
N LYS A 106 7.35 7.13 8.36
CA LYS A 106 6.92 8.16 7.39
C LYS A 106 7.60 8.02 6.02
N VAL A 107 7.78 6.77 5.59
CA VAL A 107 8.34 6.43 4.28
C VAL A 107 7.25 5.81 3.40
N GLY A 108 7.27 6.09 2.12
CA GLY A 108 6.21 5.60 1.22
C GLY A 108 6.62 4.40 0.37
N GLY A 109 7.74 3.73 0.68
CA GLY A 109 8.16 2.51 0.00
C GLY A 109 9.43 1.94 0.58
N LEU A 110 9.56 0.62 0.45
CA LEU A 110 10.63 -0.17 1.05
C LEU A 110 11.25 -1.08 -0.01
N PRO A 111 12.58 -1.10 -0.15
CA PRO A 111 13.25 -2.14 -0.91
C PRO A 111 12.97 -3.51 -0.29
N VAL A 112 12.75 -4.50 -1.14
CA VAL A 112 12.59 -5.89 -0.72
C VAL A 112 13.88 -6.62 -1.02
N VAL A 113 14.45 -7.27 -0.01
CA VAL A 113 15.74 -7.93 -0.11
C VAL A 113 15.65 -9.42 0.25
N ASP A 114 16.51 -10.21 -0.35
CA ASP A 114 16.71 -11.63 0.02
C ASP A 114 17.53 -11.78 1.31
N GLU A 115 17.82 -13.03 1.69
CA GLU A 115 18.61 -13.34 2.88
C GLU A 115 20.07 -12.85 2.79
N ALA A 116 20.58 -12.60 1.59
CA ALA A 116 21.89 -12.04 1.36
C ALA A 116 21.92 -10.50 1.30
N GLY A 117 20.75 -9.84 1.47
CA GLY A 117 20.60 -8.40 1.37
C GLY A 117 20.52 -7.86 -0.07
N LYS A 118 20.42 -8.74 -1.08
CA LYS A 118 20.28 -8.35 -2.48
C LYS A 118 18.87 -7.86 -2.78
N LEU A 119 18.77 -6.84 -3.62
CA LEU A 119 17.50 -6.30 -4.09
C LEU A 119 16.76 -7.34 -4.94
N VAL A 120 15.54 -7.70 -4.53
CA VAL A 120 14.65 -8.63 -5.25
C VAL A 120 13.30 -8.02 -5.58
N GLY A 121 13.00 -6.83 -5.04
CA GLY A 121 11.74 -6.14 -5.29
C GLY A 121 11.71 -4.76 -4.62
N ILE A 122 10.60 -4.07 -4.86
CA ILE A 122 10.22 -2.86 -4.11
C ILE A 122 8.73 -2.92 -3.83
N ILE A 123 8.32 -2.57 -2.60
CA ILE A 123 6.93 -2.40 -2.23
C ILE A 123 6.68 -0.94 -1.84
N SER A 124 5.62 -0.34 -2.38
CA SER A 124 5.26 1.05 -2.18
C SER A 124 3.90 1.21 -1.50
N ASP A 125 3.61 2.43 -1.03
CA ASP A 125 2.28 2.84 -0.56
C ASP A 125 1.17 2.51 -1.57
N HIS A 126 1.45 2.69 -2.87
CA HIS A 126 0.52 2.31 -3.94
C HIS A 126 0.21 0.81 -3.96
N ASP A 127 1.21 -0.04 -3.74
CA ASP A 127 1.02 -1.50 -3.71
C ASP A 127 0.22 -1.93 -2.48
N VAL A 128 0.44 -1.26 -1.34
CA VAL A 128 -0.37 -1.45 -0.13
C VAL A 128 -1.83 -1.06 -0.38
N PHE A 129 -2.10 0.09 -1.02
CA PHE A 129 -3.46 0.48 -1.38
C PHE A 129 -4.10 -0.48 -2.38
N LYS A 130 -3.34 -0.97 -3.34
CA LYS A 130 -3.82 -1.98 -4.29
C LYS A 130 -4.23 -3.27 -3.58
N ALA A 131 -3.39 -3.75 -2.66
CA ALA A 131 -3.70 -4.91 -1.83
C ALA A 131 -4.97 -4.67 -0.99
N MET A 132 -5.14 -3.49 -0.40
CA MET A 132 -6.35 -3.13 0.35
C MET A 132 -7.60 -3.15 -0.54
N VAL A 133 -7.54 -2.56 -1.73
CA VAL A 133 -8.67 -2.56 -2.69
C VAL A 133 -9.05 -3.97 -3.10
N ASP A 134 -8.07 -4.84 -3.34
CA ASP A 134 -8.34 -6.22 -3.75
C ASP A 134 -8.94 -7.06 -2.61
N ILE A 135 -8.43 -6.93 -1.38
CA ILE A 135 -8.95 -7.65 -0.20
C ILE A 135 -10.37 -7.21 0.15
N THR A 136 -10.64 -5.92 0.08
CA THR A 136 -11.97 -5.40 0.37
C THR A 136 -13.00 -5.75 -0.70
N GLY A 137 -12.55 -6.25 -1.86
CA GLY A 137 -13.41 -6.50 -3.01
C GLY A 137 -14.05 -5.25 -3.59
N ALA A 138 -13.47 -4.06 -3.35
CA ALA A 138 -14.06 -2.78 -3.75
C ALA A 138 -14.33 -2.69 -5.26
N ARG A 139 -13.49 -3.33 -6.09
CA ARG A 139 -13.68 -3.37 -7.56
C ARG A 139 -14.75 -4.35 -8.02
N LEU A 140 -15.20 -5.25 -7.15
CA LEU A 140 -16.16 -6.30 -7.48
C LEU A 140 -17.61 -5.83 -7.34
N GLY A 141 -17.82 -4.62 -6.77
CA GLY A 141 -19.14 -4.08 -6.51
C GLY A 141 -19.89 -4.84 -5.40
N GLY A 142 -21.21 -4.86 -5.48
CA GLY A 142 -22.06 -5.53 -4.52
C GLY A 142 -22.44 -4.65 -3.33
N LEU A 143 -23.26 -5.17 -2.46
CA LEU A 143 -23.75 -4.50 -1.26
C LEU A 143 -22.65 -4.49 -0.18
N GLN A 144 -22.30 -3.31 0.31
CA GLN A 144 -21.43 -3.14 1.48
C GLN A 144 -22.24 -2.54 2.63
N PHE A 145 -22.16 -3.16 3.79
CA PHE A 145 -22.72 -2.60 5.02
C PHE A 145 -21.76 -2.75 6.19
N ALA A 146 -21.93 -1.91 7.19
CA ALA A 146 -21.24 -2.03 8.46
C ALA A 146 -22.25 -2.17 9.59
N VAL A 147 -21.98 -3.08 10.52
CA VAL A 147 -22.81 -3.34 11.69
C VAL A 147 -21.95 -3.32 12.95
N GLU A 148 -22.45 -2.67 13.98
CA GLU A 148 -21.88 -2.68 15.33
C GLU A 148 -22.46 -3.86 16.11
N LEU A 149 -21.58 -4.69 16.64
CA LEU A 149 -21.89 -5.85 17.47
C LEU A 149 -21.09 -5.81 18.77
N PRO A 150 -21.57 -6.44 19.85
CA PRO A 150 -20.74 -6.63 21.05
C PRO A 150 -19.46 -7.41 20.72
N ASP A 151 -18.31 -7.00 21.26
CA ASP A 151 -17.05 -7.71 21.07
C ASP A 151 -16.93 -8.92 22.01
N GLN A 152 -17.70 -9.96 21.70
CA GLN A 152 -17.75 -11.21 22.45
C GLN A 152 -17.65 -12.39 21.50
N PRO A 153 -17.08 -13.54 21.93
CA PRO A 153 -17.03 -14.75 21.12
C PRO A 153 -18.43 -15.20 20.68
N GLY A 154 -18.58 -15.50 19.39
CA GLY A 154 -19.83 -16.00 18.82
C GLY A 154 -20.83 -14.97 18.34
N THR A 155 -20.67 -13.68 18.63
CA THR A 155 -21.62 -12.61 18.21
C THR A 155 -21.73 -12.43 16.70
N ALA A 156 -20.71 -12.81 15.93
CA ALA A 156 -20.74 -12.77 14.48
C ALA A 156 -21.52 -13.94 13.83
N ARG A 157 -21.74 -15.06 14.57
CA ARG A 157 -22.38 -16.25 14.01
C ARG A 157 -23.77 -16.02 13.44
N PRO A 158 -24.69 -15.34 14.13
CA PRO A 158 -26.01 -15.04 13.58
C PRO A 158 -25.97 -14.24 12.29
N LEU A 159 -24.95 -13.35 12.13
CA LEU A 159 -24.76 -12.58 10.90
C LEU A 159 -24.40 -13.51 9.73
N PHE A 160 -23.47 -14.44 9.93
CA PHE A 160 -23.09 -15.40 8.88
C PHE A 160 -24.23 -16.36 8.54
N ASP A 161 -25.03 -16.78 9.53
CA ASP A 161 -26.22 -17.60 9.29
C ASP A 161 -27.28 -16.84 8.47
N LEU A 162 -27.49 -15.55 8.76
CA LEU A 162 -28.36 -14.68 7.98
C LEU A 162 -27.88 -14.52 6.54
N LEU A 163 -26.58 -14.25 6.31
CA LEU A 163 -26.00 -14.16 4.97
C LEU A 163 -26.22 -15.45 4.18
N ARG A 164 -26.04 -16.60 4.81
CA ARG A 164 -26.29 -17.92 4.20
C ARG A 164 -27.76 -18.10 3.82
N THR A 165 -28.70 -17.67 4.65
CA THR A 165 -30.13 -17.79 4.36
C THR A 165 -30.54 -17.00 3.12
N HIS A 166 -29.87 -15.87 2.85
CA HIS A 166 -30.08 -15.06 1.65
C HIS A 166 -29.18 -15.45 0.46
N ASN A 167 -28.49 -16.58 0.52
CA ASN A 167 -27.52 -17.02 -0.51
C ASN A 167 -26.48 -15.95 -0.87
N ALA A 168 -26.21 -15.01 0.04
CA ALA A 168 -25.28 -13.92 -0.19
C ALA A 168 -23.84 -14.44 -0.29
N ARG A 169 -23.17 -14.14 -1.39
CA ARG A 169 -21.75 -14.46 -1.56
C ARG A 169 -20.90 -13.40 -0.85
N ILE A 170 -20.18 -13.82 0.20
CA ILE A 170 -19.28 -12.95 0.94
C ILE A 170 -18.05 -12.67 0.08
N LEU A 171 -17.74 -11.39 -0.17
CA LEU A 171 -16.52 -10.93 -0.85
C LEU A 171 -15.45 -10.53 0.15
N SER A 172 -15.82 -9.84 1.23
CA SER A 172 -14.91 -9.50 2.31
C SER A 172 -15.63 -9.34 3.64
N VAL A 173 -14.91 -9.60 4.72
CA VAL A 173 -15.30 -9.28 6.09
C VAL A 173 -14.09 -8.68 6.78
N LEU A 174 -14.22 -7.45 7.23
CA LEU A 174 -13.21 -6.75 8.01
C LEU A 174 -13.79 -6.39 9.36
N THR A 175 -12.98 -6.38 10.40
CA THR A 175 -13.44 -6.02 11.73
C THR A 175 -12.47 -5.04 12.37
N VAL A 176 -13.03 -4.10 13.13
CA VAL A 176 -12.25 -3.21 13.99
C VAL A 176 -12.99 -3.09 15.33
N THR A 177 -12.26 -3.11 16.44
CA THR A 177 -12.82 -2.78 17.75
C THR A 177 -12.70 -1.28 17.97
N ASN A 178 -13.83 -0.62 18.28
CA ASN A 178 -13.84 0.81 18.57
C ASN A 178 -13.39 1.11 20.01
N ALA A 179 -13.26 2.40 20.34
CA ALA A 179 -12.84 2.84 21.66
C ALA A 179 -13.81 2.44 22.81
N ASP A 180 -15.09 2.20 22.50
CA ASP A 180 -16.13 1.79 23.44
C ASP A 180 -16.16 0.27 23.68
N GLY A 181 -15.23 -0.47 23.05
CA GLY A 181 -15.14 -1.92 23.17
C GLY A 181 -16.17 -2.69 22.30
N ASN A 182 -16.89 -2.02 21.42
CA ASN A 182 -17.75 -2.68 20.44
C ASN A 182 -16.97 -3.02 19.17
N ARG A 183 -17.41 -4.06 18.49
CA ARG A 183 -16.85 -4.50 17.21
C ARG A 183 -17.65 -3.94 16.06
N HIS A 184 -17.00 -3.19 15.16
CA HIS A 184 -17.57 -2.84 13.88
C HIS A 184 -17.17 -3.90 12.85
N MET A 185 -18.16 -4.50 12.21
CA MET A 185 -17.95 -5.45 11.12
C MET A 185 -18.37 -4.81 9.80
N PHE A 186 -17.40 -4.73 8.88
CA PHE A 186 -17.58 -4.25 7.50
C PHE A 186 -17.70 -5.48 6.62
N VAL A 187 -18.85 -5.65 6.01
CA VAL A 187 -19.19 -6.82 5.21
C VAL A 187 -19.53 -6.39 3.79
N ARG A 188 -18.89 -7.01 2.81
CA ARG A 188 -19.24 -6.84 1.41
C ARG A 188 -19.76 -8.17 0.87
N VAL A 189 -20.95 -8.11 0.25
CA VAL A 189 -21.60 -9.28 -0.34
C VAL A 189 -22.08 -8.98 -1.75
N ARG A 190 -22.30 -10.04 -2.54
CA ARG A 190 -22.96 -9.96 -3.85
C ARG A 190 -23.88 -11.17 -4.06
N ASP A 191 -24.43 -11.24 -5.26
CA ASP A 191 -25.30 -12.34 -5.72
C ASP A 191 -26.61 -12.43 -4.90
N LEU A 192 -27.07 -11.31 -4.34
CA LEU A 192 -28.43 -11.19 -3.80
C LEU A 192 -29.43 -11.23 -4.96
N GLU A 193 -30.53 -11.96 -4.78
CA GLU A 193 -31.47 -12.26 -5.88
C GLU A 193 -32.12 -10.99 -6.44
N ASN A 194 -32.50 -10.05 -5.57
CA ASN A 194 -33.16 -8.79 -5.95
C ASN A 194 -33.11 -7.75 -4.82
N ALA A 195 -33.61 -6.56 -5.10
CA ALA A 195 -33.64 -5.45 -4.12
C ALA A 195 -34.48 -5.78 -2.86
N GLN A 196 -35.48 -6.66 -2.94
CA GLN A 196 -36.22 -7.08 -1.78
C GLN A 196 -35.38 -7.96 -0.85
N SER A 197 -34.62 -8.89 -1.40
CA SER A 197 -33.65 -9.71 -0.64
C SER A 197 -32.62 -8.87 0.09
N GLU A 198 -32.19 -7.77 -0.52
CA GLU A 198 -31.30 -6.80 0.14
C GLU A 198 -31.97 -6.12 1.32
N GLN A 199 -33.20 -5.63 1.14
CA GLN A 199 -33.97 -4.97 2.21
C GLN A 199 -34.22 -5.92 3.38
N GLU A 200 -34.59 -7.15 3.09
CA GLU A 200 -34.78 -8.20 4.10
C GLU A 200 -33.50 -8.55 4.83
N LEU A 201 -32.37 -8.65 4.10
CA LEU A 201 -31.05 -8.87 4.68
C LEU A 201 -30.69 -7.72 5.66
N ILE A 202 -30.80 -6.47 5.23
CA ILE A 202 -30.48 -5.31 6.08
C ILE A 202 -31.42 -5.19 7.26
N ALA A 203 -32.70 -5.48 7.08
CA ALA A 203 -33.65 -5.56 8.18
C ALA A 203 -33.30 -6.66 9.19
N GLY A 204 -32.82 -7.81 8.71
CA GLY A 204 -32.27 -8.88 9.54
C GLY A 204 -31.00 -8.46 10.30
N VAL A 205 -30.07 -7.79 9.62
CA VAL A 205 -28.84 -7.27 10.24
C VAL A 205 -29.17 -6.26 11.36
N ASN A 206 -30.15 -5.37 11.14
CA ASN A 206 -30.62 -4.40 12.15
C ASN A 206 -31.17 -5.05 13.42
N LYS A 207 -31.62 -6.30 13.34
CA LYS A 207 -32.07 -7.05 14.53
C LYS A 207 -30.91 -7.65 15.32
N LEU A 208 -29.76 -7.84 14.68
CA LEU A 208 -28.55 -8.41 15.29
C LEU A 208 -27.68 -7.34 15.94
N GLY A 209 -27.66 -6.13 15.37
CA GLY A 209 -26.86 -5.03 15.84
C GLY A 209 -27.22 -3.73 15.12
N LYS A 210 -26.54 -2.65 15.48
CA LYS A 210 -26.76 -1.34 14.87
C LYS A 210 -26.08 -1.27 13.50
N VAL A 211 -26.85 -1.14 12.43
CA VAL A 211 -26.31 -0.86 11.10
C VAL A 211 -25.79 0.58 11.08
N LEU A 212 -24.50 0.74 10.75
CA LEU A 212 -23.81 2.03 10.72
C LEU A 212 -23.96 2.71 9.35
N TYR A 213 -23.87 1.93 8.29
CA TYR A 213 -24.17 2.35 6.91
C TYR A 213 -24.45 1.12 6.02
N CYS A 214 -25.04 1.41 4.85
CA CYS A 214 -25.27 0.46 3.78
C CYS A 214 -25.13 1.19 2.44
N GLN A 215 -24.35 0.62 1.49
CA GLN A 215 -24.10 1.23 0.17
C GLN A 215 -23.71 0.17 -0.88
N HIS A 216 -23.85 0.54 -2.17
CA HIS A 216 -23.38 -0.23 -3.33
C HIS A 216 -22.05 0.25 -3.86
#